data_9f923b536f87826b0c4ce747e0f9fb14
#
_entry.id   9f923b536f87826b0c4ce747e0f9fb14
#
_cell.length_a   1.000
_cell.length_b   1.000
_cell.length_c   1.000
_cell.angle_alpha   90.00
_cell.angle_beta   90.00
_cell.angle_gamma   90.00
#
_symmetry.space_group_name_H-M   'P 1'
#
loop_
_entity.id
_entity.type
_entity.pdbx_description
1 polymer ?
#
loop_
_entity_poly.entity_id
_entity_poly.type
_entity_poly.pdbx_seq_one_letter_code
_entity_poly.pdbx_strand_id
1 'polypeptide(L)'
;MRNLQIIIFSILAIYIFSCSSENLNVPFEITSPNNSLSAVISLDGGVPYYSLTFNGTLIIDNSRLGINTDKFLLSDNLKVIKANTRSQNNSWDQVWGEQKIVNDNHNELELTLLCTNEKNKMILRFRMFNDGMGFRYEIPKQKNISDFTILDELTEFNLAEDSPSWWIPAYAYRRYEFLYANTLISEISRDKFSELVENLNTPRIGPEAVQTPFTIQRKDGTVITIHEANLTNYSSMALKATGTKRLECDLFPWSDGTKVKTSAPMKSPWRTIIVGANPSDIVMSTLTLNLNEPNKLPNTSWIEPGKYIGVWWEMIGTNQSTWGSGPNHGAKTENVMKYIDFGSKHGFKGILVEGWNKGWDQNWCCNGEGEDFGFYHPHPDFDHEMVRDYAKEKNIRIIGHHETGTQIENYERQLDSAFAYCQRNGIRVVKTGYVNDGSQNIKRTGEDGKIYKEWHHGQYMVEHFRKVLETAAKYEVSVVVHEPIKDTGIRRTFPNMISREGARGQEFNGFMGTKDKNKPNLSTILPFTRLISSPMDY
;
A
#
# COMPACT_ATOMS: atom_id res chain seq x y z
N MET A 1 39.18 -62.43 -37.73
CA MET A 1 38.38 -61.22 -37.74
C MET A 1 38.42 -60.65 -36.33
N ARG A 2 39.21 -59.60 -36.11
CA ARG A 2 39.45 -58.99 -34.80
C ARG A 2 38.65 -57.74 -34.74
N ASN A 3 37.73 -57.65 -33.77
CA ASN A 3 36.97 -56.44 -33.47
C ASN A 3 37.85 -55.45 -32.72
N LEU A 4 38.00 -54.22 -33.29
CA LEU A 4 38.70 -53.12 -32.71
C LEU A 4 37.64 -52.25 -31.99
N GLN A 5 37.64 -52.23 -30.66
CA GLN A 5 36.83 -51.26 -29.85
C GLN A 5 37.61 -49.99 -29.72
N ILE A 6 37.02 -48.89 -30.23
CA ILE A 6 37.55 -47.56 -30.06
C ILE A 6 36.93 -47.01 -28.77
N ILE A 7 37.78 -46.76 -27.76
CA ILE A 7 37.40 -46.07 -26.50
C ILE A 7 37.63 -44.56 -26.73
N ILE A 8 36.52 -43.82 -26.77
CA ILE A 8 36.56 -42.35 -26.81
C ILE A 8 36.67 -41.83 -25.37
N PHE A 9 37.83 -41.27 -25.02
CA PHE A 9 38.02 -40.53 -23.78
C PHE A 9 37.45 -39.12 -23.95
N SER A 10 36.31 -38.81 -23.30
CA SER A 10 35.80 -37.45 -23.17
C SER A 10 36.58 -36.75 -22.08
N ILE A 11 37.41 -35.79 -22.45
CA ILE A 11 38.10 -34.91 -21.52
C ILE A 11 37.09 -33.85 -21.09
N LEU A 12 36.60 -33.98 -19.86
CA LEU A 12 35.77 -32.94 -19.20
C LEU A 12 36.70 -31.82 -18.72
N ALA A 13 36.74 -30.73 -19.45
CA ALA A 13 37.46 -29.53 -19.02
C ALA A 13 36.70 -28.88 -17.88
N ILE A 14 37.15 -29.07 -16.64
CA ILE A 14 36.67 -28.33 -15.47
C ILE A 14 37.30 -26.94 -15.53
N TYR A 15 36.55 -25.94 -15.95
CA TYR A 15 36.91 -24.53 -15.76
C TYR A 15 36.76 -24.18 -14.28
N ILE A 16 37.86 -24.22 -13.56
CA ILE A 16 37.96 -23.61 -12.21
C ILE A 16 38.03 -22.11 -12.41
N PHE A 17 36.91 -21.43 -12.26
CA PHE A 17 36.91 -19.96 -12.10
C PHE A 17 37.57 -19.64 -10.76
N SER A 18 38.83 -19.23 -10.84
CA SER A 18 39.53 -18.61 -9.73
C SER A 18 38.83 -17.30 -9.40
N CYS A 19 38.19 -17.26 -8.24
CA CYS A 19 37.59 -16.03 -7.70
C CYS A 19 38.72 -15.12 -7.23
N SER A 20 39.30 -14.32 -8.14
CA SER A 20 40.12 -13.18 -7.76
C SER A 20 39.18 -12.14 -7.14
N SER A 21 39.53 -11.61 -5.97
CA SER A 21 38.87 -10.46 -5.33
C SER A 21 39.20 -9.19 -6.09
N GLU A 22 38.77 -9.09 -7.34
CA GLU A 22 38.76 -7.85 -8.07
C GLU A 22 37.76 -6.90 -7.40
N ASN A 23 38.19 -5.70 -7.06
CA ASN A 23 37.28 -4.61 -6.75
C ASN A 23 36.36 -4.45 -7.95
N LEU A 24 35.08 -4.85 -7.77
CA LEU A 24 34.08 -4.70 -8.81
C LEU A 24 33.96 -3.22 -9.11
N ASN A 25 34.38 -2.81 -10.30
CA ASN A 25 34.34 -1.42 -10.69
C ASN A 25 32.89 -0.94 -10.81
N VAL A 26 32.54 0.11 -10.11
CA VAL A 26 31.34 0.91 -10.33
C VAL A 26 31.61 1.90 -11.46
N PRO A 27 30.57 2.33 -12.25
CA PRO A 27 29.14 2.13 -12.07
C PRO A 27 28.62 0.80 -12.64
N PHE A 28 27.46 0.36 -12.10
CA PHE A 28 26.68 -0.74 -12.65
C PHE A 28 25.47 -0.18 -13.38
N GLU A 29 25.17 -0.75 -14.54
CA GLU A 29 24.00 -0.35 -15.33
C GLU A 29 23.00 -1.51 -15.41
N ILE A 30 21.70 -1.16 -15.39
CA ILE A 30 20.59 -2.05 -15.66
C ILE A 30 19.59 -1.38 -16.59
N THR A 31 19.16 -2.08 -17.65
CA THR A 31 18.19 -1.58 -18.62
C THR A 31 16.88 -2.34 -18.54
N SER A 32 15.79 -1.74 -19.00
CA SER A 32 14.53 -2.44 -19.24
C SER A 32 14.66 -3.44 -20.41
N PRO A 33 13.79 -4.47 -20.47
CA PRO A 33 13.84 -5.44 -21.57
C PRO A 33 13.73 -4.82 -22.98
N ASN A 34 13.03 -3.69 -23.12
CA ASN A 34 12.91 -2.95 -24.37
C ASN A 34 13.96 -1.83 -24.53
N ASN A 35 14.90 -1.69 -23.59
CA ASN A 35 15.96 -0.67 -23.55
C ASN A 35 15.46 0.80 -23.50
N SER A 36 14.20 1.06 -23.19
CA SER A 36 13.69 2.43 -23.03
C SER A 36 14.10 3.09 -21.71
N LEU A 37 14.31 2.30 -20.67
CA LEU A 37 14.76 2.74 -19.36
C LEU A 37 16.17 2.20 -19.06
N SER A 38 17.01 3.03 -18.49
CA SER A 38 18.33 2.63 -17.97
C SER A 38 18.58 3.31 -16.62
N ALA A 39 19.03 2.52 -15.63
CA ALA A 39 19.50 3.04 -14.36
C ALA A 39 20.99 2.73 -14.18
N VAL A 40 21.71 3.73 -13.68
CA VAL A 40 23.12 3.64 -13.31
C VAL A 40 23.23 3.70 -11.80
N ILE A 41 23.90 2.71 -11.21
CA ILE A 41 24.14 2.61 -9.77
C ILE A 41 25.64 2.81 -9.53
N SER A 42 25.99 3.78 -8.68
CA SER A 42 27.37 4.16 -8.38
C SER A 42 27.63 4.21 -6.88
N LEU A 43 28.91 4.15 -6.50
CA LEU A 43 29.38 4.46 -5.16
C LEU A 43 30.36 5.63 -5.24
N ASP A 44 30.05 6.71 -4.52
CA ASP A 44 30.96 7.86 -4.37
C ASP A 44 31.41 7.94 -2.90
N GLY A 45 32.70 7.80 -2.67
CA GLY A 45 33.24 7.74 -1.31
C GLY A 45 32.65 6.63 -0.42
N GLY A 46 32.10 5.56 -1.02
CA GLY A 46 31.41 4.50 -0.30
C GLY A 46 29.93 4.77 0.01
N VAL A 47 29.38 5.86 -0.50
CA VAL A 47 27.93 6.18 -0.45
C VAL A 47 27.28 5.71 -1.74
N PRO A 48 26.18 4.93 -1.69
CA PRO A 48 25.50 4.46 -2.89
C PRO A 48 24.56 5.52 -3.45
N TYR A 49 24.53 5.64 -4.77
CA TYR A 49 23.65 6.51 -5.54
C TYR A 49 23.04 5.78 -6.73
N TYR A 50 21.95 6.31 -7.25
CA TYR A 50 21.37 5.87 -8.52
C TYR A 50 20.92 7.07 -9.35
N SER A 51 20.87 6.88 -10.66
CA SER A 51 20.22 7.77 -11.62
C SER A 51 19.36 6.96 -12.58
N LEU A 52 18.37 7.59 -13.22
CA LEU A 52 17.45 6.94 -14.15
C LEU A 52 17.24 7.77 -15.39
N THR A 53 17.36 7.15 -16.57
CA THR A 53 17.05 7.74 -17.88
C THR A 53 15.87 7.04 -18.53
N PHE A 54 15.08 7.80 -19.30
CA PHE A 54 14.02 7.29 -20.14
C PHE A 54 14.20 7.80 -21.57
N ASN A 55 14.29 6.88 -22.54
CA ASN A 55 14.59 7.19 -23.96
C ASN A 55 15.82 8.11 -24.11
N GLY A 56 16.87 7.86 -23.31
CA GLY A 56 18.10 8.65 -23.31
C GLY A 56 18.02 9.99 -22.57
N THR A 57 16.84 10.37 -22.05
CA THR A 57 16.66 11.61 -21.27
C THR A 57 16.75 11.32 -19.78
N LEU A 58 17.57 12.06 -19.05
CA LEU A 58 17.68 11.96 -17.59
C LEU A 58 16.34 12.38 -16.94
N ILE A 59 15.78 11.52 -16.08
CA ILE A 59 14.54 11.78 -15.35
C ILE A 59 14.75 11.83 -13.83
N ILE A 60 15.64 10.99 -13.30
CA ILE A 60 16.12 11.05 -11.90
C ILE A 60 17.65 11.25 -11.97
N ASP A 61 18.11 12.32 -11.38
CA ASP A 61 19.52 12.65 -11.23
C ASP A 61 20.10 11.91 -10.01
N ASN A 62 21.41 12.02 -9.81
CA ASN A 62 22.16 11.34 -8.76
C ASN A 62 21.44 11.43 -7.40
N SER A 63 20.84 10.34 -6.98
CA SER A 63 19.97 10.19 -5.81
C SER A 63 20.58 9.22 -4.81
N ARG A 64 20.72 9.64 -3.57
CA ARG A 64 21.34 8.86 -2.50
C ARG A 64 20.49 7.67 -2.11
N LEU A 65 21.15 6.59 -1.69
CA LEU A 65 20.57 5.41 -1.06
C LEU A 65 21.24 5.14 0.30
N GLY A 66 20.54 4.46 1.20
CA GLY A 66 21.11 4.01 2.47
C GLY A 66 20.06 3.80 3.56
N ILE A 67 20.48 3.10 4.62
CA ILE A 67 19.69 2.87 5.83
C ILE A 67 20.57 3.14 7.04
N ASN A 68 20.05 3.90 8.00
CA ASN A 68 20.61 4.09 9.31
C ASN A 68 19.84 3.29 10.36
N THR A 69 20.56 2.57 11.21
CA THR A 69 19.95 1.79 12.28
C THR A 69 20.55 2.18 13.64
N ASP A 70 19.94 1.70 14.71
CA ASP A 70 20.44 1.88 16.09
C ASP A 70 21.74 1.11 16.37
N LYS A 71 22.10 0.14 15.53
CA LYS A 71 23.25 -0.77 15.77
C LYS A 71 24.35 -0.68 14.71
N PHE A 72 24.03 -0.22 13.50
CA PHE A 72 24.97 -0.15 12.38
C PHE A 72 24.51 0.82 11.31
N LEU A 73 25.43 1.28 10.49
CA LEU A 73 25.15 2.16 9.36
C LEU A 73 25.36 1.40 8.04
N LEU A 74 24.38 1.50 7.15
CA LEU A 74 24.45 0.96 5.78
C LEU A 74 24.19 2.08 4.77
N SER A 75 24.83 3.21 4.98
CA SER A 75 24.68 4.44 4.20
C SER A 75 26.00 5.03 3.71
N ASP A 76 27.13 4.56 4.25
CA ASP A 76 28.48 5.00 3.88
C ASP A 76 29.52 3.89 4.11
N ASN A 77 30.77 4.17 3.75
CA ASN A 77 31.88 3.19 3.84
C ASN A 77 31.56 1.82 3.21
N LEU A 78 30.71 1.84 2.20
CA LEU A 78 30.27 0.64 1.50
C LEU A 78 31.19 0.32 0.30
N LYS A 79 31.36 -0.98 0.04
CA LYS A 79 31.96 -1.47 -1.20
C LYS A 79 31.15 -2.60 -1.78
N VAL A 80 31.07 -2.70 -3.09
CA VAL A 80 30.46 -3.84 -3.78
C VAL A 80 31.38 -5.03 -3.66
N ILE A 81 30.87 -6.13 -3.13
CA ILE A 81 31.61 -7.42 -3.02
C ILE A 81 31.04 -8.49 -3.95
N LYS A 82 29.83 -8.28 -4.47
CA LYS A 82 29.21 -9.19 -5.44
C LYS A 82 28.16 -8.44 -6.26
N ALA A 83 28.11 -8.71 -7.55
CA ALA A 83 27.06 -8.25 -8.46
C ALA A 83 26.52 -9.46 -9.24
N ASN A 84 25.18 -9.58 -9.31
CA ASN A 84 24.49 -10.60 -10.10
C ASN A 84 23.44 -9.90 -10.97
N THR A 85 23.30 -10.36 -12.20
CA THR A 85 22.22 -9.94 -13.11
C THR A 85 21.41 -11.15 -13.51
N ARG A 86 20.12 -10.94 -13.71
CA ARG A 86 19.23 -11.95 -14.30
C ARG A 86 18.08 -11.27 -15.04
N SER A 87 17.48 -12.00 -15.98
CA SER A 87 16.28 -11.58 -16.68
C SER A 87 15.15 -12.55 -16.39
N GLN A 88 13.94 -12.04 -16.34
CA GLN A 88 12.72 -12.83 -16.19
C GLN A 88 11.73 -12.42 -17.27
N ASN A 89 11.04 -13.39 -17.84
CA ASN A 89 9.97 -13.17 -18.81
C ASN A 89 8.91 -14.24 -18.62
N ASN A 90 7.98 -13.97 -17.72
CA ASN A 90 6.87 -14.87 -17.39
C ASN A 90 5.55 -14.08 -17.44
N SER A 91 4.45 -14.81 -17.23
CA SER A 91 3.13 -14.24 -16.95
C SER A 91 2.46 -15.00 -15.82
N TRP A 92 1.44 -14.38 -15.22
CA TRP A 92 0.63 -15.01 -14.20
C TRP A 92 -0.83 -14.58 -14.33
N ASP A 93 -1.73 -15.46 -13.89
CA ASP A 93 -3.17 -15.20 -13.92
C ASP A 93 -3.57 -14.36 -12.71
N GLN A 94 -4.24 -13.23 -12.97
CA GLN A 94 -4.83 -12.40 -11.93
C GLN A 94 -6.19 -12.96 -11.54
N VAL A 95 -6.42 -13.17 -10.24
CA VAL A 95 -7.68 -13.73 -9.74
C VAL A 95 -8.87 -12.83 -10.08
N TRP A 96 -8.67 -11.53 -9.95
CA TRP A 96 -9.61 -10.48 -10.36
C TRP A 96 -8.81 -9.19 -10.59
N GLY A 97 -9.31 -8.28 -11.40
CA GLY A 97 -8.65 -7.00 -11.66
C GLY A 97 -8.79 -6.54 -13.11
N GLU A 98 -7.93 -5.62 -13.52
CA GLU A 98 -8.01 -4.93 -14.80
C GLU A 98 -7.56 -5.82 -15.98
N GLN A 99 -6.70 -6.78 -15.71
CA GLN A 99 -6.13 -7.70 -16.70
C GLN A 99 -6.25 -9.13 -16.21
N LYS A 100 -6.62 -10.06 -17.10
CA LYS A 100 -6.66 -11.48 -16.77
C LYS A 100 -5.26 -12.08 -16.64
N ILE A 101 -4.38 -11.73 -17.57
CA ILE A 101 -3.00 -12.18 -17.61
C ILE A 101 -2.09 -10.97 -17.42
N VAL A 102 -1.22 -11.04 -16.44
CA VAL A 102 -0.22 -10.01 -16.15
C VAL A 102 1.16 -10.52 -16.57
N ASN A 103 1.83 -9.74 -17.43
CA ASN A 103 3.20 -10.05 -17.84
C ASN A 103 4.19 -9.58 -16.77
N ASP A 104 5.13 -10.45 -16.42
CA ASP A 104 6.25 -10.16 -15.51
C ASP A 104 7.55 -10.29 -16.31
N ASN A 105 7.89 -9.22 -17.03
CA ASN A 105 9.08 -9.15 -17.88
C ASN A 105 10.01 -8.05 -17.34
N HIS A 106 11.13 -8.45 -16.75
CA HIS A 106 12.09 -7.52 -16.16
C HIS A 106 13.53 -8.04 -16.19
N ASN A 107 14.46 -7.11 -16.12
CA ASN A 107 15.84 -7.38 -15.77
C ASN A 107 16.06 -7.07 -14.29
N GLU A 108 16.88 -7.84 -13.61
CA GLU A 108 17.22 -7.65 -12.19
C GLU A 108 18.73 -7.51 -12.02
N LEU A 109 19.13 -6.54 -11.19
CA LEU A 109 20.49 -6.34 -10.69
C LEU A 109 20.47 -6.49 -9.17
N GLU A 110 21.30 -7.38 -8.64
CA GLU A 110 21.55 -7.57 -7.22
C GLU A 110 22.97 -7.20 -6.88
N LEU A 111 23.15 -6.18 -6.05
CA LEU A 111 24.44 -5.74 -5.54
C LEU A 111 24.58 -6.11 -4.05
N THR A 112 25.55 -6.95 -3.70
CA THR A 112 25.90 -7.17 -2.30
C THR A 112 26.95 -6.15 -1.88
N LEU A 113 26.58 -5.30 -0.93
CA LEU A 113 27.44 -4.28 -0.35
C LEU A 113 27.96 -4.74 1.00
N LEU A 114 29.23 -4.43 1.29
CA LEU A 114 29.87 -4.65 2.58
C LEU A 114 30.26 -3.29 3.18
N CYS A 115 29.76 -3.00 4.38
CA CYS A 115 30.29 -1.91 5.19
C CYS A 115 31.71 -2.28 5.65
N THR A 116 32.71 -1.48 5.26
CA THR A 116 34.11 -1.80 5.49
C THR A 116 34.51 -1.69 6.95
N ASN A 117 33.82 -0.84 7.73
CA ASN A 117 34.09 -0.60 9.14
C ASN A 117 33.49 -1.69 10.03
N GLU A 118 32.21 -1.99 9.85
CA GLU A 118 31.44 -2.88 10.73
C GLU A 118 31.36 -4.33 10.22
N LYS A 119 31.79 -4.56 8.96
CA LYS A 119 31.72 -5.86 8.27
C LYS A 119 30.29 -6.39 8.04
N ASN A 120 29.29 -5.54 8.15
CA ASN A 120 27.90 -5.87 7.87
C ASN A 120 27.60 -5.80 6.39
N LYS A 121 26.66 -6.65 5.94
CA LYS A 121 26.27 -6.74 4.54
C LYS A 121 24.85 -6.24 4.35
N MET A 122 24.65 -5.59 3.20
CA MET A 122 23.35 -5.20 2.65
C MET A 122 23.28 -5.63 1.20
N ILE A 123 22.09 -5.95 0.72
CA ILE A 123 21.82 -6.17 -0.70
C ILE A 123 20.96 -5.02 -1.19
N LEU A 124 21.38 -4.37 -2.25
CA LEU A 124 20.55 -3.50 -3.07
C LEU A 124 20.05 -4.32 -4.25
N ARG A 125 18.73 -4.41 -4.40
CA ARG A 125 18.09 -5.13 -5.49
C ARG A 125 17.30 -4.16 -6.35
N PHE A 126 17.56 -4.17 -7.64
CA PHE A 126 16.86 -3.38 -8.66
C PHE A 126 16.14 -4.31 -9.62
N ARG A 127 14.90 -3.97 -9.97
CA ARG A 127 14.16 -4.60 -11.06
C ARG A 127 13.72 -3.52 -12.04
N MET A 128 14.09 -3.72 -13.29
CA MET A 128 13.80 -2.79 -14.37
C MET A 128 12.77 -3.44 -15.30
N PHE A 129 11.58 -2.84 -15.35
CA PHE A 129 10.49 -3.20 -16.25
C PHE A 129 10.39 -2.20 -17.41
N ASN A 130 9.56 -2.46 -18.41
CA ASN A 130 9.34 -1.53 -19.51
C ASN A 130 8.54 -0.27 -19.10
N ASP A 131 7.81 -0.36 -17.99
CA ASP A 131 6.95 0.66 -17.42
C ASP A 131 7.51 1.30 -16.14
N GLY A 132 8.78 1.01 -15.79
CA GLY A 132 9.41 1.61 -14.62
C GLY A 132 10.44 0.76 -13.92
N MET A 133 10.84 1.20 -12.74
CA MET A 133 11.84 0.57 -11.90
C MET A 133 11.32 0.39 -10.47
N GLY A 134 11.66 -0.74 -9.85
CA GLY A 134 11.58 -0.94 -8.41
C GLY A 134 12.95 -1.26 -7.81
N PHE A 135 13.24 -0.73 -6.62
CA PHE A 135 14.42 -1.13 -5.86
C PHE A 135 14.09 -1.28 -4.38
N ARG A 136 14.89 -2.08 -3.68
CA ARG A 136 14.72 -2.29 -2.24
C ARG A 136 16.03 -2.64 -1.56
N TYR A 137 16.01 -2.50 -0.26
CA TYR A 137 17.07 -2.92 0.66
C TYR A 137 16.75 -4.31 1.22
N GLU A 138 17.78 -5.17 1.28
CA GLU A 138 17.67 -6.45 1.95
C GLU A 138 18.86 -6.59 2.93
N ILE A 139 18.56 -6.91 4.17
CA ILE A 139 19.60 -7.23 5.16
C ILE A 139 19.58 -8.75 5.34
N PRO A 140 20.57 -9.49 4.83
CA PRO A 140 20.59 -10.93 4.90
C PRO A 140 20.85 -11.41 6.34
N LYS A 141 20.51 -12.67 6.64
CA LYS A 141 20.90 -13.30 7.89
C LYS A 141 22.43 -13.30 8.00
N GLN A 142 22.96 -12.76 9.09
CA GLN A 142 24.40 -12.69 9.36
C GLN A 142 24.66 -12.76 10.85
N LYS A 143 25.88 -13.18 11.21
CA LYS A 143 26.21 -13.60 12.59
C LYS A 143 26.05 -12.51 13.63
N ASN A 144 26.29 -11.26 13.25
CA ASN A 144 26.36 -10.14 14.20
C ASN A 144 25.09 -9.26 14.21
N ILE A 145 24.06 -9.64 13.44
CA ILE A 145 22.80 -8.88 13.36
C ILE A 145 21.64 -9.82 13.66
N SER A 146 20.91 -9.53 14.70
CA SER A 146 19.61 -10.14 15.05
C SER A 146 18.52 -9.06 14.91
N ASP A 147 18.04 -8.56 16.06
CA ASP A 147 17.06 -7.48 16.12
C ASP A 147 17.75 -6.12 16.02
N PHE A 148 17.13 -5.20 15.32
CA PHE A 148 17.59 -3.83 15.15
C PHE A 148 16.42 -2.91 14.83
N THR A 149 16.68 -1.61 14.95
CA THR A 149 15.70 -0.58 14.65
C THR A 149 16.23 0.30 13.52
N ILE A 150 15.42 0.51 12.48
CA ILE A 150 15.70 1.50 11.46
C ILE A 150 15.32 2.86 12.02
N LEU A 151 16.30 3.76 12.06
CA LEU A 151 16.14 5.14 12.51
C LEU A 151 15.80 6.05 11.34
N ASP A 152 16.36 5.75 10.15
CA ASP A 152 16.09 6.51 8.94
C ASP A 152 16.38 5.71 7.67
N GLU A 153 15.63 5.99 6.60
CA GLU A 153 15.88 5.51 5.24
C GLU A 153 16.27 6.69 4.35
N LEU A 154 17.54 6.73 3.92
CA LEU A 154 18.16 7.86 3.23
C LEU A 154 17.91 7.85 1.71
N THR A 155 16.82 7.25 1.27
CA THR A 155 16.44 7.20 -0.14
C THR A 155 16.03 8.59 -0.62
N GLU A 156 16.69 9.06 -1.66
CA GLU A 156 16.37 10.31 -2.35
C GLU A 156 15.73 10.05 -3.72
N PHE A 157 14.95 11.03 -4.18
CA PHE A 157 14.40 11.14 -5.53
C PHE A 157 14.71 12.55 -6.05
N ASN A 158 15.87 12.72 -6.66
CA ASN A 158 16.34 13.99 -7.19
C ASN A 158 15.88 14.13 -8.64
N LEU A 159 14.71 14.74 -8.87
CA LEU A 159 14.15 14.89 -10.21
C LEU A 159 15.08 15.74 -11.09
N ALA A 160 15.28 15.33 -12.36
CA ALA A 160 16.12 16.09 -13.30
C ALA A 160 15.53 17.47 -13.62
N GLU A 161 14.18 17.61 -13.53
CA GLU A 161 13.45 18.83 -13.84
C GLU A 161 12.47 19.17 -12.71
N ASP A 162 12.34 20.46 -12.39
CA ASP A 162 11.27 20.95 -11.51
C ASP A 162 9.98 21.06 -12.32
N SER A 163 9.07 20.12 -12.08
CA SER A 163 7.91 19.87 -12.92
C SER A 163 6.61 19.98 -12.14
N PRO A 164 5.47 20.27 -12.79
CA PRO A 164 4.15 20.14 -12.19
C PRO A 164 3.92 18.76 -11.59
N SER A 165 3.36 18.73 -10.40
CA SER A 165 3.07 17.52 -9.65
C SER A 165 1.69 17.56 -9.00
N TRP A 166 1.03 16.40 -8.85
CA TRP A 166 -0.23 16.24 -8.15
C TRP A 166 0.00 15.54 -6.83
N TRP A 167 -0.45 16.17 -5.74
CA TRP A 167 -0.14 15.70 -4.41
C TRP A 167 -1.20 16.04 -3.36
N ILE A 168 -1.17 15.29 -2.27
CA ILE A 168 -1.90 15.50 -1.02
C ILE A 168 -0.93 15.45 0.16
N PRO A 169 -1.20 16.12 1.29
CA PRO A 169 -0.31 16.14 2.44
C PRO A 169 -0.22 14.76 3.12
N ALA A 170 0.96 14.41 3.62
CA ALA A 170 1.21 13.14 4.28
C ALA A 170 0.82 13.16 5.77
N TYR A 171 1.29 14.14 6.53
CA TYR A 171 1.06 14.25 7.97
C TYR A 171 -0.16 15.12 8.23
N ALA A 172 -1.35 14.56 7.95
CA ALA A 172 -2.59 15.29 8.01
C ALA A 172 -3.72 14.47 8.63
N TYR A 173 -4.73 15.15 9.14
CA TYR A 173 -5.83 14.56 9.89
C TYR A 173 -6.67 13.57 9.07
N ARG A 174 -6.99 13.91 7.81
CA ARG A 174 -7.91 13.13 6.96
C ARG A 174 -7.24 12.06 6.10
N ARG A 175 -6.03 11.65 6.43
CA ARG A 175 -5.28 10.61 5.71
C ARG A 175 -5.15 10.89 4.21
N TYR A 176 -5.92 10.20 3.35
CA TYR A 176 -5.90 10.36 1.88
C TYR A 176 -7.11 11.12 1.32
N GLU A 177 -8.03 11.57 2.16
CA GLU A 177 -9.32 12.14 1.73
C GLU A 177 -9.23 13.64 1.43
N PHE A 178 -8.33 14.01 0.54
CA PHE A 178 -8.08 15.39 0.14
C PHE A 178 -8.41 15.64 -1.34
N LEU A 179 -8.70 16.89 -1.68
CA LEU A 179 -8.54 17.36 -3.04
C LEU A 179 -7.06 17.51 -3.35
N TYR A 180 -6.65 17.18 -4.58
CA TYR A 180 -5.25 17.27 -4.98
C TYR A 180 -4.82 18.71 -5.24
N ALA A 181 -3.67 19.10 -4.70
CA ALA A 181 -2.94 20.29 -5.14
C ALA A 181 -2.15 19.95 -6.42
N ASN A 182 -1.96 20.97 -7.28
CA ASN A 182 -1.09 20.90 -8.44
C ASN A 182 -0.10 22.06 -8.40
N THR A 183 1.17 21.77 -8.24
CA THR A 183 2.26 22.75 -8.11
C THR A 183 3.55 22.22 -8.72
N LEU A 184 4.56 23.08 -8.88
CA LEU A 184 5.94 22.62 -9.05
C LEU A 184 6.38 21.83 -7.81
N ILE A 185 7.34 20.92 -7.99
CA ILE A 185 7.88 20.12 -6.88
C ILE A 185 8.50 21.02 -5.80
N SER A 186 9.23 22.05 -6.22
CA SER A 186 9.88 23.02 -5.33
C SER A 186 8.90 23.89 -4.51
N GLU A 187 7.64 23.97 -4.95
CA GLU A 187 6.59 24.77 -4.29
C GLU A 187 5.76 23.97 -3.28
N ILE A 188 6.05 22.67 -3.12
CA ILE A 188 5.30 21.83 -2.18
C ILE A 188 5.49 22.35 -0.76
N SER A 189 4.38 22.84 -0.17
CA SER A 189 4.33 23.27 1.22
C SER A 189 2.88 23.24 1.75
N ARG A 190 2.72 23.20 3.07
CA ARG A 190 1.39 23.28 3.70
C ARG A 190 0.70 24.60 3.44
N ASP A 191 1.46 25.68 3.37
CA ASP A 191 0.90 27.01 3.07
C ASP A 191 0.36 27.03 1.65
N LYS A 192 1.13 26.52 0.68
CA LYS A 192 0.70 26.41 -0.70
C LYS A 192 -0.51 25.49 -0.85
N PHE A 193 -0.57 24.38 -0.13
CA PHE A 193 -1.75 23.50 -0.11
C PHE A 193 -2.98 24.26 0.39
N SER A 194 -2.86 25.01 1.47
CA SER A 194 -3.96 25.78 2.07
C SER A 194 -4.47 26.90 1.16
N GLU A 195 -3.60 27.47 0.30
CA GLU A 195 -3.99 28.46 -0.70
C GLU A 195 -4.82 27.85 -1.84
N LEU A 196 -4.42 26.66 -2.32
CA LEU A 196 -4.98 26.02 -3.51
C LEU A 196 -6.23 25.20 -3.23
N VAL A 197 -6.29 24.60 -2.04
CA VAL A 197 -7.36 23.68 -1.64
C VAL A 197 -8.22 24.36 -0.58
N GLU A 198 -9.33 24.97 -1.02
CA GLU A 198 -10.28 25.64 -0.13
C GLU A 198 -10.90 24.67 0.88
N ASN A 199 -11.01 25.14 2.13
CA ASN A 199 -11.87 24.60 3.20
C ASN A 199 -11.55 23.20 3.73
N LEU A 200 -10.32 22.72 3.61
CA LEU A 200 -9.93 21.59 4.42
C LEU A 200 -9.36 22.11 5.74
N ASN A 201 -10.16 22.08 6.79
CA ASN A 201 -9.71 22.25 8.18
C ASN A 201 -8.74 21.11 8.52
N THR A 202 -7.54 21.20 7.94
CA THR A 202 -6.52 20.20 8.11
C THR A 202 -5.54 20.72 9.14
N PRO A 203 -5.52 20.16 10.35
CA PRO A 203 -4.50 20.50 11.32
C PRO A 203 -3.11 20.30 10.68
N ARG A 204 -2.27 21.32 10.84
CA ARG A 204 -0.88 21.26 10.38
C ARG A 204 -0.07 20.44 11.38
N ILE A 205 0.25 19.20 11.01
CA ILE A 205 1.03 18.30 11.83
C ILE A 205 2.17 17.69 10.99
N GLY A 206 3.31 17.46 11.64
CA GLY A 206 4.46 16.83 11.02
C GLY A 206 5.22 17.68 9.99
N PRO A 207 6.18 17.09 9.28
CA PRO A 207 7.02 17.75 8.28
C PRO A 207 6.27 18.12 6.99
N GLU A 208 6.90 18.93 6.13
CA GLU A 208 6.44 19.19 4.77
C GLU A 208 6.65 17.93 3.92
N ALA A 209 5.64 17.08 3.84
CA ALA A 209 5.70 15.83 3.13
C ALA A 209 4.39 15.50 2.43
N VAL A 210 4.47 14.71 1.37
CA VAL A 210 3.34 14.32 0.54
C VAL A 210 3.15 12.80 0.55
N GLN A 211 1.90 12.36 0.34
CA GLN A 211 1.57 10.95 0.19
C GLN A 211 2.01 10.42 -1.18
N THR A 212 2.14 9.10 -1.26
CA THR A 212 2.30 8.36 -2.51
C THR A 212 1.03 7.53 -2.79
N PRO A 213 0.66 7.28 -4.06
CA PRO A 213 1.36 7.64 -5.31
C PRO A 213 1.50 9.16 -5.51
N PHE A 214 2.68 9.58 -5.94
CA PHE A 214 3.01 10.98 -6.23
C PHE A 214 3.31 11.11 -7.72
N THR A 215 2.50 11.88 -8.45
CA THR A 215 2.56 11.94 -9.91
C THR A 215 3.09 13.28 -10.39
N ILE A 216 4.01 13.22 -11.35
CA ILE A 216 4.75 14.34 -11.94
C ILE A 216 4.55 14.29 -13.44
N GLN A 217 4.35 15.42 -14.09
CA GLN A 217 4.34 15.53 -15.56
C GLN A 217 5.39 16.53 -16.02
N ARG A 218 6.33 16.04 -16.83
CA ARG A 218 7.40 16.83 -17.42
C ARG A 218 6.91 17.65 -18.63
N LYS A 219 7.69 18.65 -19.01
CA LYS A 219 7.41 19.50 -20.20
C LYS A 219 7.40 18.74 -21.51
N ASP A 220 8.18 17.64 -21.60
CA ASP A 220 8.22 16.77 -22.78
C ASP A 220 7.03 15.79 -22.87
N GLY A 221 6.11 15.83 -21.92
CA GLY A 221 4.94 14.95 -21.81
C GLY A 221 5.18 13.69 -20.98
N THR A 222 6.42 13.33 -20.67
CA THR A 222 6.76 12.17 -19.81
C THR A 222 6.08 12.30 -18.45
N VAL A 223 5.46 11.22 -18.00
CA VAL A 223 4.82 11.13 -16.70
C VAL A 223 5.60 10.17 -15.80
N ILE A 224 5.82 10.58 -14.57
CA ILE A 224 6.55 9.82 -13.55
C ILE A 224 5.65 9.68 -12.33
N THR A 225 5.53 8.46 -11.79
CA THR A 225 4.85 8.26 -10.51
C THR A 225 5.78 7.55 -9.52
N ILE A 226 6.01 8.20 -8.39
CA ILE A 226 6.78 7.64 -7.28
C ILE A 226 5.81 6.98 -6.30
N HIS A 227 6.07 5.71 -5.97
CA HIS A 227 5.23 4.94 -5.06
C HIS A 227 6.07 3.87 -4.33
N GLU A 228 5.41 2.96 -3.65
CA GLU A 228 6.01 1.78 -3.04
C GLU A 228 5.18 0.51 -3.33
N ALA A 229 5.82 -0.66 -3.28
CA ALA A 229 5.15 -1.94 -3.46
C ALA A 229 5.54 -2.94 -2.37
N ASN A 230 4.61 -3.87 -2.09
CA ASN A 230 4.81 -4.93 -1.10
C ASN A 230 5.16 -4.40 0.30
N LEU A 231 4.39 -3.43 0.78
CA LEU A 231 4.52 -2.89 2.13
C LEU A 231 4.09 -3.95 3.15
N THR A 232 5.08 -4.52 3.82
CA THR A 232 4.90 -5.61 4.78
C THR A 232 5.95 -5.51 5.87
N ASN A 233 5.54 -5.54 7.13
CA ASN A 233 6.41 -5.47 8.30
C ASN A 233 7.44 -4.33 8.24
N TYR A 234 6.96 -3.16 7.81
CA TYR A 234 7.75 -1.96 7.62
C TYR A 234 6.84 -0.73 7.75
N SER A 235 7.40 0.46 7.86
CA SER A 235 6.62 1.70 7.88
C SER A 235 6.34 2.20 6.46
N SER A 236 5.18 2.81 6.25
CA SER A 236 4.80 3.42 4.98
C SER A 236 5.68 4.63 4.67
N MET A 237 5.99 4.82 3.39
CA MET A 237 6.77 5.95 2.89
C MET A 237 5.90 7.16 2.59
N ALA A 238 6.26 8.32 3.13
CA ALA A 238 5.94 9.63 2.59
C ALA A 238 7.15 10.19 1.82
N LEU A 239 6.95 11.25 1.06
CA LEU A 239 8.01 11.99 0.38
C LEU A 239 8.12 13.37 1.02
N LYS A 240 9.22 13.60 1.73
CA LYS A 240 9.54 14.89 2.35
C LYS A 240 10.00 15.87 1.27
N ALA A 241 9.36 17.03 1.21
CA ALA A 241 9.74 18.11 0.33
C ALA A 241 10.94 18.89 0.90
N THR A 242 11.91 19.21 0.04
CA THR A 242 13.12 19.94 0.43
C THR A 242 13.11 21.41 0.02
N GLY A 243 12.00 21.90 -0.58
CA GLY A 243 11.93 23.22 -1.20
C GLY A 243 12.69 23.31 -2.53
N THR A 244 13.09 22.17 -3.08
CA THR A 244 13.75 22.04 -4.38
C THR A 244 13.08 20.94 -5.19
N LYS A 245 13.62 20.58 -6.36
CA LYS A 245 13.15 19.42 -7.14
C LYS A 245 13.52 18.04 -6.55
N ARG A 246 14.16 18.01 -5.36
CA ARG A 246 14.52 16.78 -4.64
C ARG A 246 13.47 16.45 -3.59
N LEU A 247 13.10 15.17 -3.51
CA LEU A 247 12.27 14.58 -2.48
C LEU A 247 13.08 13.54 -1.71
N GLU A 248 12.80 13.39 -0.43
CA GLU A 248 13.45 12.41 0.46
C GLU A 248 12.40 11.42 0.99
N CYS A 249 12.76 10.15 1.10
CA CYS A 249 11.94 9.18 1.81
C CYS A 249 11.76 9.62 3.26
N ASP A 250 10.53 9.63 3.74
CA ASP A 250 10.22 9.84 5.15
C ASP A 250 9.26 8.76 5.61
N LEU A 251 9.71 7.94 6.55
CA LEU A 251 8.92 6.85 7.11
C LEU A 251 8.11 7.37 8.30
N PHE A 252 6.83 6.99 8.38
CA PHE A 252 6.02 7.32 9.55
C PHE A 252 6.60 6.66 10.80
N PRO A 253 6.92 7.44 11.84
CA PRO A 253 7.60 6.91 13.03
C PRO A 253 6.63 6.18 13.97
N TRP A 254 7.19 5.33 14.81
CA TRP A 254 6.57 4.96 16.07
C TRP A 254 6.50 6.17 17.01
N SER A 255 5.68 6.08 18.04
CA SER A 255 5.55 7.12 19.07
C SER A 255 6.85 7.49 19.77
N ASP A 256 7.86 6.61 19.76
CA ASP A 256 9.21 6.85 20.29
C ASP A 256 10.17 7.49 19.26
N GLY A 257 9.70 7.81 18.07
CA GLY A 257 10.46 8.43 16.98
C GLY A 257 11.21 7.46 16.07
N THR A 258 11.32 6.19 16.42
CA THR A 258 11.94 5.16 15.58
C THR A 258 11.06 4.85 14.36
N LYS A 259 11.66 4.37 13.27
CA LYS A 259 10.90 4.14 12.02
C LYS A 259 10.42 2.70 11.86
N VAL A 260 11.31 1.73 12.03
CA VAL A 260 10.96 0.30 11.86
C VAL A 260 11.69 -0.54 12.88
N LYS A 261 10.96 -1.39 13.60
CA LYS A 261 11.50 -2.39 14.53
C LYS A 261 11.48 -3.74 13.83
N THR A 262 12.64 -4.38 13.65
CA THR A 262 12.75 -5.57 12.81
C THR A 262 13.92 -6.47 13.21
N SER A 263 14.09 -7.58 12.50
CA SER A 263 15.20 -8.52 12.66
C SER A 263 15.74 -9.01 11.32
N ALA A 264 17.00 -9.45 11.29
CA ALA A 264 17.55 -10.08 10.10
C ALA A 264 17.13 -11.57 9.99
N PRO A 265 16.74 -12.07 8.81
CA PRO A 265 16.78 -11.38 7.51
C PRO A 265 15.59 -10.43 7.31
N MET A 266 15.85 -9.26 6.75
CA MET A 266 14.84 -8.23 6.46
C MET A 266 14.85 -7.85 4.99
N LYS A 267 13.67 -7.50 4.45
CA LYS A 267 13.48 -6.88 3.15
C LYS A 267 12.59 -5.65 3.33
N SER A 268 13.03 -4.50 2.86
CA SER A 268 12.17 -3.32 2.81
C SER A 268 11.07 -3.50 1.75
N PRO A 269 9.99 -2.71 1.78
CA PRO A 269 9.15 -2.53 0.61
C PRO A 269 9.99 -2.08 -0.59
N TRP A 270 9.47 -2.31 -1.80
CA TRP A 270 10.06 -1.75 -3.00
C TRP A 270 9.74 -0.26 -3.10
N ARG A 271 10.74 0.55 -3.39
CA ARG A 271 10.55 1.92 -3.84
C ARG A 271 10.37 1.87 -5.35
N THR A 272 9.30 2.47 -5.85
CA THR A 272 8.91 2.34 -7.26
C THR A 272 8.90 3.68 -7.96
N ILE A 273 9.37 3.68 -9.22
CA ILE A 273 9.31 4.80 -10.15
C ILE A 273 8.65 4.27 -11.42
N ILE A 274 7.37 4.54 -11.59
CA ILE A 274 6.62 4.19 -12.80
C ILE A 274 6.82 5.32 -13.80
N VAL A 275 7.07 4.99 -15.07
CA VAL A 275 7.40 5.96 -16.12
C VAL A 275 6.60 5.65 -17.36
N GLY A 276 5.98 6.67 -17.93
CA GLY A 276 5.27 6.59 -19.21
C GLY A 276 5.58 7.77 -20.12
N ALA A 277 5.52 7.57 -21.42
CA ALA A 277 5.63 8.64 -22.41
C ALA A 277 4.40 9.58 -22.37
N ASN A 278 3.30 9.09 -21.82
CA ASN A 278 2.05 9.83 -21.65
C ASN A 278 1.26 9.28 -20.44
N PRO A 279 0.20 9.99 -19.96
CA PRO A 279 -0.55 9.58 -18.77
C PRO A 279 -1.19 8.19 -18.85
N SER A 280 -1.62 7.72 -20.04
CA SER A 280 -2.24 6.39 -20.16
C SER A 280 -1.27 5.25 -19.85
N ASP A 281 0.02 5.44 -20.10
CA ASP A 281 1.02 4.41 -19.88
C ASP A 281 1.14 4.07 -18.38
N ILE A 282 1.09 5.08 -17.48
CA ILE A 282 1.18 4.84 -16.04
C ILE A 282 -0.08 4.15 -15.48
N VAL A 283 -1.26 4.42 -16.06
CA VAL A 283 -2.52 3.77 -15.65
C VAL A 283 -2.50 2.27 -15.99
N MET A 284 -1.84 1.91 -17.09
CA MET A 284 -1.72 0.52 -17.54
C MET A 284 -0.58 -0.25 -16.88
N SER A 285 0.23 0.39 -16.04
CA SER A 285 1.38 -0.23 -15.38
C SER A 285 0.95 -1.37 -14.44
N THR A 286 1.66 -2.47 -14.54
CA THR A 286 1.53 -3.62 -13.63
C THR A 286 2.73 -3.78 -12.70
N LEU A 287 3.65 -2.83 -12.70
CA LEU A 287 4.89 -2.86 -11.93
C LEU A 287 4.64 -3.11 -10.43
N THR A 288 3.70 -2.37 -9.83
CA THR A 288 3.37 -2.49 -8.42
C THR A 288 2.90 -3.91 -8.07
N LEU A 289 2.11 -4.57 -8.93
CA LEU A 289 1.70 -5.96 -8.75
C LEU A 289 2.87 -6.92 -8.91
N ASN A 290 3.69 -6.75 -9.95
CA ASN A 290 4.83 -7.62 -10.25
C ASN A 290 5.92 -7.61 -9.16
N LEU A 291 5.97 -6.58 -8.34
CA LEU A 291 6.88 -6.48 -7.20
C LEU A 291 6.35 -7.13 -5.91
N ASN A 292 5.12 -7.63 -5.92
CA ASN A 292 4.55 -8.42 -4.82
C ASN A 292 4.81 -9.92 -4.98
N GLU A 293 4.73 -10.65 -3.88
CA GLU A 293 4.86 -12.10 -3.87
C GLU A 293 3.68 -12.76 -4.62
N PRO A 294 3.86 -13.95 -5.19
CA PRO A 294 2.78 -14.72 -5.78
C PRO A 294 1.63 -14.97 -4.81
N ASN A 295 0.45 -15.29 -5.37
CA ASN A 295 -0.73 -15.64 -4.60
C ASN A 295 -0.45 -16.75 -3.58
N LYS A 296 -0.80 -16.50 -2.32
CA LYS A 296 -0.62 -17.42 -1.18
C LYS A 296 -1.89 -18.19 -0.82
N LEU A 297 -3.03 -17.86 -1.42
CA LEU A 297 -4.28 -18.55 -1.10
C LEU A 297 -4.40 -19.85 -1.89
N PRO A 298 -4.66 -20.98 -1.22
CA PRO A 298 -4.78 -22.28 -1.89
C PRO A 298 -6.03 -22.40 -2.75
N ASN A 299 -7.08 -21.63 -2.43
CA ASN A 299 -8.34 -21.56 -3.16
C ASN A 299 -8.80 -20.10 -3.23
N THR A 300 -9.21 -19.66 -4.41
CA THR A 300 -9.69 -18.28 -4.66
C THR A 300 -11.09 -18.25 -5.28
N SER A 301 -11.74 -19.41 -5.46
CA SER A 301 -13.05 -19.51 -6.11
C SER A 301 -14.20 -18.80 -5.36
N TRP A 302 -14.00 -18.51 -4.10
CA TRP A 302 -14.94 -17.80 -3.24
C TRP A 302 -14.81 -16.26 -3.33
N ILE A 303 -13.77 -15.76 -4.01
CA ILE A 303 -13.54 -14.32 -4.18
C ILE A 303 -14.34 -13.82 -5.37
N GLU A 304 -15.32 -12.98 -5.10
CA GLU A 304 -16.22 -12.47 -6.14
C GLU A 304 -16.47 -10.97 -5.94
N PRO A 305 -15.67 -10.10 -6.55
CA PRO A 305 -15.94 -8.66 -6.58
C PRO A 305 -17.27 -8.33 -7.26
N GLY A 306 -17.92 -7.29 -6.82
CA GLY A 306 -19.20 -6.90 -7.42
C GLY A 306 -19.73 -5.57 -6.91
N LYS A 307 -20.70 -5.01 -7.61
CA LYS A 307 -21.40 -3.79 -7.19
C LYS A 307 -22.31 -4.09 -5.99
N TYR A 308 -22.31 -3.19 -5.03
CA TYR A 308 -23.19 -3.26 -3.87
C TYR A 308 -23.84 -1.91 -3.58
N ILE A 309 -24.87 -1.94 -2.76
CA ILE A 309 -25.48 -0.75 -2.15
C ILE A 309 -25.48 -0.91 -0.64
N GLY A 310 -25.63 0.18 0.10
CA GLY A 310 -25.63 0.15 1.56
C GLY A 310 -26.62 1.13 2.17
N VAL A 311 -26.99 0.84 3.41
CA VAL A 311 -27.90 1.68 4.21
C VAL A 311 -27.27 3.02 4.62
N TRP A 312 -25.96 3.17 4.46
CA TRP A 312 -25.19 4.36 4.86
C TRP A 312 -25.72 5.68 4.27
N TRP A 313 -26.13 5.67 2.98
CA TRP A 313 -26.67 6.88 2.34
C TRP A 313 -27.97 7.38 2.96
N GLU A 314 -28.80 6.51 3.50
CA GLU A 314 -30.00 6.87 4.24
C GLU A 314 -29.65 7.54 5.57
N MET A 315 -28.56 7.09 6.20
CA MET A 315 -28.10 7.63 7.50
C MET A 315 -27.45 8.99 7.36
N ILE A 316 -26.47 9.14 6.48
CA ILE A 316 -25.64 10.36 6.41
C ILE A 316 -26.07 11.30 5.28
N GLY A 317 -26.48 10.76 4.14
CA GLY A 317 -26.84 11.58 2.98
C GLY A 317 -28.21 12.25 3.12
N THR A 318 -29.16 11.58 3.74
CA THR A 318 -30.54 12.08 3.89
C THR A 318 -30.97 12.31 5.33
N ASN A 319 -30.23 11.83 6.32
CA ASN A 319 -30.56 11.88 7.75
C ASN A 319 -31.94 11.28 8.08
N GLN A 320 -32.39 10.27 7.31
CA GLN A 320 -33.67 9.61 7.53
C GLN A 320 -33.57 8.46 8.55
N SER A 321 -32.37 7.95 8.75
CA SER A 321 -32.10 6.91 9.75
C SER A 321 -30.77 7.15 10.48
N THR A 322 -30.49 6.31 11.46
CA THR A 322 -29.30 6.35 12.31
C THR A 322 -28.61 4.99 12.40
N TRP A 323 -27.37 4.97 12.86
CA TRP A 323 -26.63 3.73 13.13
C TRP A 323 -27.05 3.04 14.43
N GLY A 324 -27.50 3.83 15.42
CA GLY A 324 -27.86 3.34 16.74
C GLY A 324 -29.30 2.83 16.81
N SER A 325 -29.59 2.09 17.88
CA SER A 325 -30.92 1.50 18.14
C SER A 325 -32.02 2.55 18.26
N GLY A 326 -33.26 2.11 18.02
CA GLY A 326 -34.43 2.96 18.14
C GLY A 326 -35.33 3.00 16.90
N PRO A 327 -36.36 3.87 16.90
CA PRO A 327 -37.38 3.87 15.82
C PRO A 327 -36.78 4.18 14.44
N ASN A 328 -35.72 4.96 14.40
CA ASN A 328 -35.04 5.38 13.16
C ASN A 328 -33.77 4.57 12.84
N HIS A 329 -33.57 3.42 13.46
CA HIS A 329 -32.42 2.56 13.17
C HIS A 329 -32.46 2.07 11.71
N GLY A 330 -31.43 2.41 10.93
CA GLY A 330 -31.35 2.10 9.50
C GLY A 330 -31.04 0.62 9.22
N ALA A 331 -30.32 -0.05 10.11
CA ALA A 331 -29.94 -1.46 9.96
C ALA A 331 -30.98 -2.45 10.50
N LYS A 332 -32.19 -2.00 10.88
CA LYS A 332 -33.23 -2.95 11.32
C LYS A 332 -33.69 -3.88 10.21
N THR A 333 -34.09 -5.09 10.57
CA THR A 333 -34.42 -6.19 9.67
C THR A 333 -35.32 -5.77 8.49
N GLU A 334 -36.47 -5.12 8.75
CA GLU A 334 -37.44 -4.76 7.71
C GLU A 334 -36.85 -3.73 6.71
N ASN A 335 -35.98 -2.85 7.17
CA ASN A 335 -35.34 -1.87 6.30
C ASN A 335 -34.29 -2.54 5.40
N VAL A 336 -33.46 -3.39 5.96
CA VAL A 336 -32.46 -4.16 5.20
C VAL A 336 -33.13 -5.05 4.14
N MET A 337 -34.26 -5.66 4.42
CA MET A 337 -35.04 -6.45 3.45
C MET A 337 -35.48 -5.59 2.24
N LYS A 338 -35.88 -4.34 2.43
CA LYS A 338 -36.19 -3.42 1.32
C LYS A 338 -34.96 -3.14 0.43
N TYR A 339 -33.77 -2.99 1.03
CA TYR A 339 -32.52 -2.84 0.29
C TYR A 339 -32.17 -4.12 -0.50
N ILE A 340 -32.44 -5.30 0.07
CA ILE A 340 -32.28 -6.59 -0.62
C ILE A 340 -33.19 -6.66 -1.85
N ASP A 341 -34.47 -6.30 -1.73
CA ASP A 341 -35.43 -6.28 -2.84
C ASP A 341 -34.98 -5.31 -3.94
N PHE A 342 -34.54 -4.11 -3.56
CA PHE A 342 -34.02 -3.14 -4.51
C PHE A 342 -32.75 -3.65 -5.19
N GLY A 343 -31.80 -4.17 -4.44
CA GLY A 343 -30.54 -4.70 -4.96
C GLY A 343 -30.76 -5.85 -5.94
N SER A 344 -31.64 -6.81 -5.59
CA SER A 344 -32.01 -7.93 -6.45
C SER A 344 -32.64 -7.44 -7.76
N LYS A 345 -33.61 -6.52 -7.69
CA LYS A 345 -34.30 -5.94 -8.84
C LYS A 345 -33.36 -5.22 -9.80
N HIS A 346 -32.31 -4.56 -9.28
CA HIS A 346 -31.42 -3.69 -10.05
C HIS A 346 -30.04 -4.31 -10.34
N GLY A 347 -29.85 -5.60 -10.06
CA GLY A 347 -28.65 -6.35 -10.44
C GLY A 347 -27.41 -6.05 -9.59
N PHE A 348 -27.58 -5.55 -8.38
CA PHE A 348 -26.49 -5.49 -7.41
C PHE A 348 -26.15 -6.89 -6.89
N LYS A 349 -24.90 -7.06 -6.44
CA LYS A 349 -24.43 -8.34 -5.91
C LYS A 349 -24.47 -8.43 -4.39
N GLY A 350 -24.47 -7.28 -3.72
CA GLY A 350 -24.44 -7.24 -2.26
C GLY A 350 -25.15 -6.04 -1.66
N ILE A 351 -25.49 -6.18 -0.38
CA ILE A 351 -26.01 -5.12 0.48
C ILE A 351 -25.06 -4.98 1.65
N LEU A 352 -24.49 -3.80 1.80
CA LEU A 352 -23.69 -3.42 2.96
C LEU A 352 -24.61 -2.92 4.08
N VAL A 353 -24.52 -3.55 5.25
CA VAL A 353 -25.34 -3.20 6.40
C VAL A 353 -24.44 -2.58 7.47
N GLU A 354 -24.38 -1.26 7.53
CA GLU A 354 -23.73 -0.53 8.62
C GLU A 354 -24.71 -0.38 9.79
N GLY A 355 -24.22 -0.35 11.02
CA GLY A 355 -25.09 -0.23 12.19
C GLY A 355 -25.73 -1.55 12.66
N TRP A 356 -25.40 -2.69 12.06
CA TRP A 356 -26.03 -3.99 12.34
C TRP A 356 -25.69 -4.57 13.72
N ASN A 357 -24.57 -4.16 14.30
CA ASN A 357 -23.95 -4.79 15.47
C ASN A 357 -23.87 -3.84 16.67
N LYS A 358 -23.58 -4.40 17.84
CA LYS A 358 -23.35 -3.64 19.07
C LYS A 358 -22.22 -2.63 18.93
N GLY A 359 -22.39 -1.41 19.48
CA GLY A 359 -21.37 -0.37 19.60
C GLY A 359 -21.78 0.98 19.00
N TRP A 360 -22.83 1.02 18.20
CA TRP A 360 -23.29 2.22 17.51
C TRP A 360 -24.18 3.16 18.35
N ASP A 361 -24.70 2.69 19.49
CA ASP A 361 -25.51 3.50 20.42
C ASP A 361 -24.69 4.51 21.21
N GLN A 362 -23.36 4.37 21.20
CA GLN A 362 -22.43 5.22 21.93
C GLN A 362 -21.84 6.27 21.01
N ASN A 363 -20.99 7.11 21.56
CA ASN A 363 -20.25 8.12 20.82
C ASN A 363 -19.10 7.47 20.02
N TRP A 364 -19.43 6.73 18.97
CA TRP A 364 -18.53 5.90 18.19
C TRP A 364 -17.62 6.70 17.25
N CYS A 365 -18.01 7.92 16.86
CA CYS A 365 -17.18 8.78 16.02
C CYS A 365 -16.59 9.96 16.80
N CYS A 366 -15.53 10.49 16.26
CA CYS A 366 -15.00 11.84 16.54
C CYS A 366 -14.30 12.03 17.90
N ASN A 367 -14.44 11.11 18.87
CA ASN A 367 -13.82 11.18 20.19
C ASN A 367 -12.95 9.96 20.54
N GLY A 368 -12.82 8.98 19.66
CA GLY A 368 -12.01 7.79 19.87
C GLY A 368 -12.57 6.79 20.90
N GLU A 369 -13.88 6.72 21.06
CA GLU A 369 -14.57 5.89 22.07
C GLU A 369 -15.22 4.63 21.49
N GLY A 370 -14.76 4.09 20.37
CA GLY A 370 -15.26 2.85 19.80
C GLY A 370 -14.93 1.57 20.58
N GLU A 371 -14.68 1.67 21.89
CA GLU A 371 -14.18 0.56 22.71
C GLU A 371 -15.19 -0.60 22.85
N ASP A 372 -16.48 -0.36 22.68
CA ASP A 372 -17.55 -1.36 22.88
C ASP A 372 -18.03 -2.03 21.60
N PHE A 373 -17.42 -1.81 20.45
CA PHE A 373 -17.80 -2.52 19.23
C PHE A 373 -17.67 -4.05 19.40
N GLY A 374 -18.78 -4.75 19.12
CA GLY A 374 -18.85 -6.21 19.11
C GLY A 374 -19.07 -6.72 17.69
N PHE A 375 -18.07 -7.34 17.08
CA PHE A 375 -18.06 -7.69 15.65
C PHE A 375 -18.82 -8.98 15.30
N TYR A 376 -19.49 -9.59 16.24
CA TYR A 376 -20.33 -10.79 16.06
C TYR A 376 -21.57 -10.78 16.97
N HIS A 377 -21.99 -9.59 17.40
CA HIS A 377 -23.15 -9.37 18.26
C HIS A 377 -24.14 -8.43 17.54
N PRO A 378 -25.18 -8.97 16.87
CA PRO A 378 -26.17 -8.12 16.19
C PRO A 378 -26.98 -7.30 17.19
N HIS A 379 -27.52 -6.16 16.71
CA HIS A 379 -28.53 -5.41 17.42
C HIS A 379 -29.78 -6.25 17.60
N PRO A 380 -30.60 -6.07 18.68
CA PRO A 380 -31.81 -6.83 18.91
C PRO A 380 -32.88 -6.72 17.81
N ASP A 381 -32.88 -5.62 17.05
CA ASP A 381 -33.82 -5.37 15.94
C ASP A 381 -33.27 -5.76 14.56
N PHE A 382 -32.06 -6.34 14.53
CA PHE A 382 -31.43 -6.93 13.35
C PHE A 382 -31.40 -8.47 13.46
N ASP A 383 -32.41 -9.12 12.91
CA ASP A 383 -32.47 -10.58 12.81
C ASP A 383 -31.56 -11.05 11.65
N HIS A 384 -30.33 -11.39 12.00
CA HIS A 384 -29.34 -11.81 11.01
C HIS A 384 -29.74 -13.09 10.26
N GLU A 385 -30.41 -14.05 10.92
CA GLU A 385 -30.79 -15.30 10.27
C GLU A 385 -31.88 -15.05 9.23
N MET A 386 -32.90 -14.27 9.59
CA MET A 386 -33.94 -13.86 8.67
C MET A 386 -33.39 -13.08 7.46
N VAL A 387 -32.53 -12.11 7.71
CA VAL A 387 -31.89 -11.29 6.64
C VAL A 387 -31.04 -12.15 5.73
N ARG A 388 -30.22 -13.05 6.29
CA ARG A 388 -29.39 -14.00 5.54
C ARG A 388 -30.23 -14.89 4.62
N ASP A 389 -31.27 -15.50 5.15
CA ASP A 389 -32.10 -16.45 4.41
C ASP A 389 -32.90 -15.75 3.31
N TYR A 390 -33.43 -14.56 3.59
CA TYR A 390 -34.09 -13.72 2.60
C TYR A 390 -33.12 -13.25 1.48
N ALA A 391 -31.93 -12.81 1.85
CA ALA A 391 -30.90 -12.39 0.89
C ALA A 391 -30.51 -13.54 -0.06
N LYS A 392 -30.39 -14.76 0.50
CA LYS A 392 -30.10 -15.98 -0.27
C LYS A 392 -31.24 -16.28 -1.27
N GLU A 393 -32.52 -16.18 -0.85
CA GLU A 393 -33.69 -16.36 -1.73
C GLU A 393 -33.65 -15.38 -2.91
N LYS A 394 -33.24 -14.14 -2.66
CA LYS A 394 -33.14 -13.07 -3.66
C LYS A 394 -31.83 -13.07 -4.46
N ASN A 395 -30.95 -14.04 -4.23
CA ASN A 395 -29.60 -14.10 -4.84
C ASN A 395 -28.75 -12.84 -4.61
N ILE A 396 -28.86 -12.28 -3.42
CA ILE A 396 -28.08 -11.14 -2.91
C ILE A 396 -27.16 -11.63 -1.79
N ARG A 397 -25.99 -11.02 -1.64
CA ARG A 397 -25.07 -11.27 -0.52
C ARG A 397 -25.20 -10.17 0.52
N ILE A 398 -25.07 -10.55 1.77
CA ILE A 398 -24.85 -9.57 2.83
C ILE A 398 -23.35 -9.29 2.90
N ILE A 399 -22.97 -8.02 2.89
CA ILE A 399 -21.63 -7.52 3.17
C ILE A 399 -21.62 -7.09 4.63
N GLY A 400 -20.76 -7.72 5.41
CA GLY A 400 -20.56 -7.37 6.81
C GLY A 400 -19.86 -6.01 6.96
N HIS A 401 -20.04 -5.38 8.10
CA HIS A 401 -19.35 -4.14 8.44
C HIS A 401 -18.67 -4.28 9.80
N HIS A 402 -17.37 -4.00 9.85
CA HIS A 402 -16.56 -3.99 11.06
C HIS A 402 -15.98 -2.59 11.25
N GLU A 403 -16.78 -1.66 11.79
CA GLU A 403 -16.26 -0.35 12.23
C GLU A 403 -15.45 -0.53 13.51
N THR A 404 -14.23 -0.05 13.52
CA THR A 404 -13.33 -0.20 14.65
C THR A 404 -13.29 1.04 15.55
N GLY A 405 -13.70 2.21 15.04
CA GLY A 405 -13.50 3.48 15.73
C GLY A 405 -12.03 3.74 16.08
N THR A 406 -11.09 3.15 15.33
CA THR A 406 -9.64 3.10 15.62
C THR A 406 -9.23 2.36 16.91
N GLN A 407 -10.12 1.58 17.51
CA GLN A 407 -9.82 0.73 18.67
C GLN A 407 -9.21 -0.61 18.21
N ILE A 408 -7.98 -0.55 17.74
CA ILE A 408 -7.28 -1.64 17.06
C ILE A 408 -7.19 -2.89 17.93
N GLU A 409 -6.82 -2.73 19.20
CA GLU A 409 -6.67 -3.85 20.13
C GLU A 409 -8.01 -4.53 20.44
N ASN A 410 -9.12 -3.77 20.49
CA ASN A 410 -10.45 -4.34 20.63
C ASN A 410 -10.82 -5.20 19.41
N TYR A 411 -10.55 -4.71 18.22
CA TYR A 411 -10.81 -5.47 17.00
C TYR A 411 -9.93 -6.71 16.90
N GLU A 412 -8.63 -6.58 17.18
CA GLU A 412 -7.69 -7.70 17.12
C GLU A 412 -8.01 -8.84 18.09
N ARG A 413 -8.52 -8.53 19.28
CA ARG A 413 -8.98 -9.57 20.24
C ARG A 413 -10.16 -10.37 19.69
N GLN A 414 -10.96 -9.80 18.80
CA GLN A 414 -12.19 -10.40 18.28
C GLN A 414 -12.04 -10.98 16.86
N LEU A 415 -10.91 -10.81 16.17
CA LEU A 415 -10.74 -11.12 14.75
C LEU A 415 -11.17 -12.54 14.38
N ASP A 416 -10.66 -13.56 15.06
CA ASP A 416 -11.02 -14.95 14.77
C ASP A 416 -12.52 -15.22 14.98
N SER A 417 -13.10 -14.71 16.07
CA SER A 417 -14.54 -14.86 16.35
C SER A 417 -15.41 -14.12 15.34
N ALA A 418 -15.00 -12.91 14.94
CA ALA A 418 -15.71 -12.07 13.97
C ALA A 418 -15.73 -12.72 12.58
N PHE A 419 -14.59 -13.17 12.07
CA PHE A 419 -14.54 -13.82 10.77
C PHE A 419 -15.13 -15.24 10.77
N ALA A 420 -15.03 -15.98 11.88
CA ALA A 420 -15.75 -17.23 12.04
C ALA A 420 -17.28 -17.03 12.04
N TYR A 421 -17.77 -15.94 12.63
CA TYR A 421 -19.17 -15.55 12.56
C TYR A 421 -19.59 -15.24 11.11
N CYS A 422 -18.80 -14.47 10.38
CA CYS A 422 -19.03 -14.19 8.96
C CYS A 422 -19.12 -15.48 8.14
N GLN A 423 -18.15 -16.38 8.30
CA GLN A 423 -18.13 -17.66 7.57
C GLN A 423 -19.39 -18.50 7.85
N ARG A 424 -19.79 -18.68 9.13
CA ARG A 424 -20.98 -19.45 9.51
C ARG A 424 -22.27 -18.86 8.95
N ASN A 425 -22.33 -17.55 8.79
CA ASN A 425 -23.51 -16.84 8.28
C ASN A 425 -23.45 -16.56 6.77
N GLY A 426 -22.48 -17.12 6.05
CA GLY A 426 -22.36 -16.98 4.60
C GLY A 426 -21.92 -15.59 4.14
N ILE A 427 -21.41 -14.74 5.03
CA ILE A 427 -20.83 -13.44 4.71
C ILE A 427 -19.43 -13.67 4.13
N ARG A 428 -19.25 -13.33 2.85
CA ARG A 428 -17.99 -13.54 2.12
C ARG A 428 -17.23 -12.25 1.83
N VAL A 429 -17.77 -11.11 2.21
CA VAL A 429 -17.13 -9.80 2.10
C VAL A 429 -17.41 -9.00 3.37
N VAL A 430 -16.40 -8.35 3.89
CA VAL A 430 -16.49 -7.45 5.04
C VAL A 430 -15.87 -6.11 4.66
N LYS A 431 -16.62 -5.02 4.86
CA LYS A 431 -16.07 -3.67 4.91
C LYS A 431 -15.49 -3.44 6.31
N THR A 432 -14.24 -3.07 6.41
CA THR A 432 -13.64 -2.61 7.66
C THR A 432 -13.56 -1.08 7.66
N GLY A 433 -13.92 -0.44 8.77
CA GLY A 433 -13.85 1.01 8.96
C GLY A 433 -12.89 1.37 10.10
N TYR A 434 -12.27 2.54 9.98
CA TYR A 434 -11.35 3.10 10.96
C TYR A 434 -11.65 4.59 11.16
N VAL A 435 -12.92 4.90 11.34
CA VAL A 435 -13.39 6.25 11.66
C VAL A 435 -12.72 6.73 12.97
N ASN A 436 -12.68 8.00 13.18
CA ASN A 436 -11.87 8.69 14.16
C ASN A 436 -10.44 8.89 13.68
N ASP A 437 -9.99 10.02 13.95
CA ASP A 437 -8.75 10.63 13.66
C ASP A 437 -7.60 9.72 13.26
N GLY A 438 -7.27 9.78 12.00
CA GLY A 438 -6.24 8.97 11.41
C GLY A 438 -4.82 9.42 11.54
N SER A 439 -4.51 10.55 12.14
CA SER A 439 -3.12 10.97 12.16
C SER A 439 -2.28 10.23 13.20
N GLN A 440 -1.92 10.82 14.28
CA GLN A 440 -1.14 10.18 15.35
C GLN A 440 -2.05 9.94 16.57
N ASN A 441 -3.09 9.14 16.40
CA ASN A 441 -4.06 8.90 17.46
C ASN A 441 -4.45 7.43 17.66
N ILE A 442 -3.78 6.52 16.98
CA ILE A 442 -4.03 5.09 17.13
C ILE A 442 -3.47 4.63 18.48
N LYS A 443 -4.36 4.26 19.39
CA LYS A 443 -3.97 3.79 20.71
C LYS A 443 -3.34 2.40 20.65
N ARG A 444 -2.21 2.23 21.31
CA ARG A 444 -1.52 0.96 21.52
C ARG A 444 -1.06 0.85 22.97
N THR A 445 -1.36 -0.27 23.61
CA THR A 445 -0.85 -0.60 24.93
C THR A 445 0.57 -1.15 24.82
N GLY A 446 1.53 -0.50 25.47
CA GLY A 446 2.91 -0.98 25.55
C GLY A 446 3.07 -2.13 26.55
N GLU A 447 4.19 -2.83 26.47
CA GLU A 447 4.56 -3.88 27.44
C GLU A 447 4.64 -3.33 28.87
N ASP A 448 4.90 -2.04 29.02
CA ASP A 448 4.91 -1.32 30.30
C ASP A 448 3.50 -0.92 30.79
N GLY A 449 2.45 -1.31 30.08
CA GLY A 449 1.05 -0.99 30.38
C GLY A 449 0.63 0.45 30.04
N LYS A 450 1.51 1.27 29.46
CA LYS A 450 1.17 2.63 29.06
C LYS A 450 0.53 2.67 27.68
N ILE A 451 -0.31 3.69 27.48
CA ILE A 451 -0.94 3.94 26.18
C ILE A 451 -0.03 4.85 25.35
N TYR A 452 0.34 4.36 24.19
CA TYR A 452 1.07 5.09 23.15
C TYR A 452 0.12 5.49 22.03
N LYS A 453 0.43 6.59 21.34
CA LYS A 453 -0.31 7.06 20.17
C LYS A 453 0.54 6.89 18.92
N GLU A 454 0.15 5.94 18.11
CA GLU A 454 0.87 5.58 16.89
C GLU A 454 0.27 6.28 15.67
N TRP A 455 1.09 6.45 14.62
CA TRP A 455 0.62 6.94 13.34
C TRP A 455 -0.17 5.87 12.59
N HIS A 456 -1.26 6.28 11.95
CA HIS A 456 -2.09 5.40 11.10
C HIS A 456 -1.29 4.73 9.95
N HIS A 457 -0.24 5.37 9.47
CA HIS A 457 0.62 4.90 8.39
C HIS A 457 1.93 4.26 8.88
N GLY A 458 2.11 4.15 10.19
CA GLY A 458 3.28 3.53 10.80
C GLY A 458 3.26 2.00 10.72
N GLN A 459 4.38 1.38 11.10
CA GLN A 459 4.56 -0.08 11.06
C GLN A 459 3.46 -0.81 11.83
N TYR A 460 3.03 -0.33 12.99
CA TYR A 460 1.96 -0.94 13.79
C TYR A 460 0.68 -1.17 12.99
N MET A 461 0.24 -0.18 12.24
CA MET A 461 -0.96 -0.29 11.42
C MET A 461 -0.73 -1.11 10.15
N VAL A 462 0.45 -1.07 9.55
CA VAL A 462 0.80 -1.97 8.43
C VAL A 462 0.66 -3.44 8.84
N GLU A 463 1.14 -3.79 10.03
CA GLU A 463 1.02 -5.14 10.59
C GLU A 463 -0.44 -5.49 10.91
N HIS A 464 -1.19 -4.54 11.47
CA HIS A 464 -2.62 -4.70 11.73
C HIS A 464 -3.41 -5.01 10.45
N PHE A 465 -3.30 -4.18 9.42
CA PHE A 465 -4.01 -4.40 8.14
C PHE A 465 -3.64 -5.75 7.52
N ARG A 466 -2.40 -6.16 7.67
CA ARG A 466 -1.94 -7.47 7.21
C ARG A 466 -2.59 -8.60 8.00
N LYS A 467 -2.61 -8.50 9.31
CA LYS A 467 -3.24 -9.48 10.21
C LYS A 467 -4.73 -9.65 9.93
N VAL A 468 -5.46 -8.54 9.72
CA VAL A 468 -6.88 -8.57 9.34
C VAL A 468 -7.07 -9.34 8.04
N LEU A 469 -6.28 -9.02 7.01
CA LEU A 469 -6.39 -9.63 5.69
C LEU A 469 -6.08 -11.15 5.71
N GLU A 470 -5.05 -11.56 6.42
CA GLU A 470 -4.67 -12.97 6.57
C GLU A 470 -5.71 -13.75 7.40
N THR A 471 -6.22 -13.13 8.47
CA THR A 471 -7.29 -13.76 9.26
C THR A 471 -8.57 -13.91 8.44
N ALA A 472 -8.98 -12.88 7.70
CA ALA A 472 -10.13 -12.95 6.80
C ALA A 472 -9.97 -14.08 5.76
N ALA A 473 -8.79 -14.22 5.16
CA ALA A 473 -8.49 -15.29 4.19
C ALA A 473 -8.67 -16.70 4.79
N LYS A 474 -8.27 -16.90 6.04
CA LYS A 474 -8.43 -18.17 6.77
C LYS A 474 -9.91 -18.60 6.85
N TYR A 475 -10.83 -17.65 6.89
CA TYR A 475 -12.27 -17.88 6.93
C TYR A 475 -12.97 -17.69 5.58
N GLU A 476 -12.22 -17.59 4.48
CA GLU A 476 -12.71 -17.34 3.13
C GLU A 476 -13.57 -16.06 3.04
N VAL A 477 -13.10 -14.98 3.64
CA VAL A 477 -13.73 -13.67 3.62
C VAL A 477 -12.84 -12.66 2.89
N SER A 478 -13.42 -11.93 1.96
CA SER A 478 -12.79 -10.79 1.29
C SER A 478 -12.95 -9.53 2.13
N VAL A 479 -12.02 -8.58 1.95
CA VAL A 479 -11.99 -7.33 2.72
C VAL A 479 -12.04 -6.14 1.78
N VAL A 480 -12.90 -5.18 2.11
CA VAL A 480 -12.94 -3.81 1.58
C VAL A 480 -12.55 -2.89 2.73
N VAL A 481 -11.52 -2.06 2.56
CA VAL A 481 -11.00 -1.24 3.66
C VAL A 481 -11.32 0.23 3.45
N HIS A 482 -12.04 0.83 4.39
CA HIS A 482 -12.22 2.27 4.49
C HIS A 482 -11.23 2.87 5.48
N GLU A 483 -10.97 4.17 5.34
CA GLU A 483 -9.85 4.87 6.01
C GLU A 483 -8.54 4.04 6.00
N PRO A 484 -8.13 3.52 4.84
CA PRO A 484 -7.04 2.56 4.76
C PRO A 484 -5.67 3.20 4.91
N ILE A 485 -4.66 2.33 5.08
CA ILE A 485 -3.33 2.62 4.55
C ILE A 485 -3.35 2.45 3.03
N LYS A 486 -2.50 3.18 2.30
CA LYS A 486 -2.41 3.06 0.83
C LYS A 486 -2.20 1.62 0.36
N ASP A 487 -2.71 1.29 -0.81
CA ASP A 487 -2.43 0.00 -1.45
C ASP A 487 -1.01 -0.02 -2.04
N THR A 488 -0.38 -1.16 -1.98
CA THR A 488 0.96 -1.40 -2.50
C THR A 488 1.05 -2.70 -3.31
N GLY A 489 -0.08 -3.09 -3.92
CA GLY A 489 -0.20 -4.26 -4.79
C GLY A 489 -0.40 -5.58 -4.05
N ILE A 490 -0.75 -5.53 -2.76
CA ILE A 490 -0.90 -6.72 -1.91
C ILE A 490 -1.96 -7.71 -2.43
N ARG A 491 -2.89 -7.26 -3.26
CA ARG A 491 -3.93 -8.09 -3.89
C ARG A 491 -3.38 -9.20 -4.80
N ARG A 492 -2.11 -9.09 -5.27
CA ARG A 492 -1.43 -10.21 -5.95
C ARG A 492 -1.19 -11.37 -4.99
N THR A 493 -0.73 -11.08 -3.79
CA THR A 493 -0.38 -12.08 -2.75
C THR A 493 -1.62 -12.57 -2.00
N PHE A 494 -2.55 -11.67 -1.74
CA PHE A 494 -3.81 -11.92 -1.04
C PHE A 494 -4.98 -11.33 -1.85
N PRO A 495 -5.47 -12.05 -2.86
CA PRO A 495 -6.55 -11.56 -3.72
C PRO A 495 -7.91 -11.37 -3.01
N ASN A 496 -8.04 -11.75 -1.75
CA ASN A 496 -9.18 -11.37 -0.90
C ASN A 496 -9.15 -9.89 -0.45
N MET A 497 -8.08 -9.13 -0.73
CA MET A 497 -8.08 -7.66 -0.66
C MET A 497 -8.77 -7.12 -1.92
N ILE A 498 -10.05 -6.77 -1.81
CA ILE A 498 -10.85 -6.36 -2.98
C ILE A 498 -10.59 -4.91 -3.35
N SER A 499 -10.75 -3.99 -2.39
CA SER A 499 -10.57 -2.57 -2.64
C SER A 499 -10.25 -1.81 -1.36
N ARG A 500 -9.77 -0.60 -1.54
CA ARG A 500 -9.55 0.35 -0.46
C ARG A 500 -10.14 1.69 -0.88
N GLU A 501 -10.76 2.40 0.03
CA GLU A 501 -11.17 3.77 -0.22
C GLU A 501 -9.94 4.65 -0.51
N GLY A 502 -9.28 5.16 0.49
CA GLY A 502 -7.99 5.87 0.37
C GLY A 502 -7.98 7.07 -0.57
N ALA A 503 -9.12 7.73 -0.72
CA ALA A 503 -9.29 8.98 -1.42
C ALA A 503 -10.58 9.65 -0.97
N ARG A 504 -10.75 10.91 -1.29
CA ARG A 504 -11.98 11.65 -1.02
C ARG A 504 -13.12 11.10 -1.89
N GLY A 505 -14.04 10.35 -1.27
CA GLY A 505 -15.16 9.68 -1.92
C GLY A 505 -16.38 10.56 -2.17
N GLN A 506 -17.44 9.97 -2.73
CA GLN A 506 -18.70 10.65 -3.02
C GLN A 506 -19.45 11.11 -1.76
N GLU A 507 -19.19 10.52 -0.62
CA GLU A 507 -19.82 10.89 0.65
C GLU A 507 -19.64 12.38 0.98
N PHE A 508 -18.53 12.99 0.58
CA PHE A 508 -18.29 14.42 0.76
C PHE A 508 -19.28 15.30 0.00
N ASN A 509 -20.01 14.76 -0.98
CA ASN A 509 -21.11 15.45 -1.65
C ASN A 509 -22.42 15.37 -0.85
N GLY A 510 -22.56 14.40 0.05
CA GLY A 510 -23.73 14.16 0.87
C GLY A 510 -23.74 14.97 2.18
N PHE A 511 -22.68 14.87 2.96
CA PHE A 511 -22.67 15.41 4.33
C PHE A 511 -21.88 16.69 4.54
N MET A 512 -20.98 17.05 3.65
CA MET A 512 -20.24 18.30 3.77
C MET A 512 -21.05 19.46 3.22
N GLY A 513 -20.85 20.64 3.79
CA GLY A 513 -21.45 21.88 3.30
C GLY A 513 -21.10 22.15 1.83
N THR A 514 -21.82 23.08 1.20
CA THR A 514 -21.65 23.38 -0.25
C THR A 514 -20.23 23.75 -0.66
N LYS A 515 -19.42 24.27 0.28
CA LYS A 515 -18.02 24.67 0.04
C LYS A 515 -17.05 23.49 -0.02
N ASP A 516 -17.40 22.36 0.61
CA ASP A 516 -16.52 21.20 0.77
C ASP A 516 -16.86 20.01 -0.14
N LYS A 517 -17.73 20.22 -1.13
CA LYS A 517 -18.09 19.19 -2.11
C LYS A 517 -16.94 18.87 -3.05
N ASN A 518 -16.95 17.65 -3.56
CA ASN A 518 -16.01 17.23 -4.59
C ASN A 518 -16.19 18.10 -5.85
N LYS A 519 -15.06 18.56 -6.39
CA LYS A 519 -15.05 19.24 -7.70
C LYS A 519 -15.05 18.19 -8.82
N PRO A 520 -15.68 18.44 -9.96
CA PRO A 520 -15.73 17.46 -11.07
C PRO A 520 -14.36 16.99 -11.56
N ASN A 521 -13.34 17.84 -11.47
CA ASN A 521 -11.97 17.49 -11.88
C ASN A 521 -11.31 16.42 -10.98
N LEU A 522 -11.80 16.18 -9.75
CA LEU A 522 -11.28 15.12 -8.91
C LEU A 522 -11.37 13.77 -9.61
N SER A 523 -12.51 13.46 -10.24
CA SER A 523 -12.71 12.21 -10.97
C SER A 523 -11.73 12.02 -12.14
N THR A 524 -11.19 13.11 -12.70
CA THR A 524 -10.19 13.05 -13.79
C THR A 524 -8.75 13.02 -13.28
N ILE A 525 -8.51 13.36 -12.00
CA ILE A 525 -7.20 13.30 -11.36
C ILE A 525 -6.94 11.92 -10.76
N LEU A 526 -7.94 11.30 -10.16
CA LEU A 526 -7.82 10.01 -9.46
C LEU A 526 -7.21 8.88 -10.32
N PRO A 527 -7.53 8.71 -11.63
CA PRO A 527 -6.91 7.69 -12.47
C PRO A 527 -5.38 7.78 -12.56
N PHE A 528 -4.83 9.00 -12.49
CA PHE A 528 -3.40 9.28 -12.64
C PHE A 528 -2.67 9.50 -11.30
N THR A 529 -3.36 9.30 -10.20
CA THR A 529 -2.85 9.47 -8.84
C THR A 529 -3.24 8.27 -7.99
N ARG A 530 -4.35 8.34 -7.24
CA ARG A 530 -4.78 7.30 -6.29
C ARG A 530 -4.98 5.93 -6.94
N LEU A 531 -5.58 5.86 -8.12
CA LEU A 531 -5.90 4.58 -8.78
C LEU A 531 -4.69 3.86 -9.38
N ILE A 532 -3.52 4.53 -9.47
CA ILE A 532 -2.26 3.86 -9.84
C ILE A 532 -1.89 2.74 -8.86
N SER A 533 -2.28 2.86 -7.59
CA SER A 533 -1.99 1.84 -6.59
C SER A 533 -2.97 0.65 -6.65
N SER A 534 -4.26 0.89 -6.84
CA SER A 534 -5.29 -0.15 -6.87
C SER A 534 -6.68 0.39 -7.23
N PRO A 535 -7.65 -0.49 -7.54
CA PRO A 535 -9.06 -0.14 -7.54
C PRO A 535 -9.49 0.50 -6.23
N MET A 536 -10.50 1.34 -6.30
CA MET A 536 -11.02 2.12 -5.19
C MET A 536 -12.48 1.79 -4.94
N ASP A 537 -12.89 1.80 -3.69
CA ASP A 537 -14.29 1.86 -3.28
C ASP A 537 -14.70 3.34 -3.20
N TYR A 538 -15.60 3.79 -4.11
CA TYR A 538 -15.85 5.22 -4.35
C TYR A 538 -17.29 5.63 -4.02
#